data_fed6317bd2d11ab494646851f47861ac
#
_entry.id   fed6317bd2d11ab494646851f47861ac
#
_cell.length_a   1.000
_cell.length_b   1.000
_cell.length_c   1.000
_cell.angle_alpha   90.00
_cell.angle_beta   90.00
_cell.angle_gamma   90.00
#
_symmetry.space_group_name_H-M   'P 1'
#
loop_
_entity.id
_entity.type
_entity.pdbx_description
1 polymer ?
#
loop_
_entity_poly.entity_id
_entity_poly.type
_entity_poly.pdbx_seq_one_letter_code
_entity_poly.pdbx_strand_id
1 'polypeptide(L)'
;MFCITLEPSHVKFIKNLSYVPVVLGEKNYTDDCFGDRAGENISKKNKFYGEYTFHYWLWKNYFDNLDEKKWIGFCQYRKFWSLEEIRSEELSLKKLENTILKNVPDEFDKYDVILGKPFYINQRRTMKFLKKGFKLIISNPKFLFSEKSRNIKFHFDLMHGKDNLIKAIELLDDNNKLDFKNFVINEQSFNPHNMFICKSKSLLIRYYQDIFKWLNSCEKIFGFENLKGYGMTRIYGFLAERFMSYWFKKNSKFIEIPILFYDINNELGN
;
A
#
# COMPACT_ATOMS: atom_id res chain seq x y z
N MET A 1 -11.28 -0.88 -11.27
CA MET A 1 -10.31 -1.43 -10.29
C MET A 1 -9.02 -1.79 -11.02
N PHE A 2 -7.92 -1.13 -10.72
CA PHE A 2 -6.59 -1.46 -11.25
C PHE A 2 -5.96 -2.58 -10.42
N CYS A 3 -5.51 -3.66 -11.07
CA CYS A 3 -4.84 -4.77 -10.41
C CYS A 3 -3.37 -4.83 -10.83
N ILE A 4 -2.48 -4.57 -9.90
CA ILE A 4 -1.05 -4.39 -10.14
C ILE A 4 -0.32 -5.72 -10.05
N THR A 5 0.50 -6.03 -11.06
CA THR A 5 1.37 -7.20 -11.12
C THR A 5 2.75 -6.87 -11.69
N LEU A 6 3.70 -7.78 -11.52
CA LEU A 6 5.01 -7.76 -12.19
C LEU A 6 5.11 -8.77 -13.32
N GLU A 7 4.07 -9.59 -13.53
CA GLU A 7 4.09 -10.71 -14.48
C GLU A 7 3.04 -10.52 -15.59
N PRO A 8 3.46 -10.43 -16.86
CA PRO A 8 2.53 -10.35 -17.99
C PRO A 8 1.57 -11.55 -18.11
N SER A 9 1.99 -12.74 -17.67
CA SER A 9 1.16 -13.95 -17.64
C SER A 9 -0.12 -13.79 -16.81
N HIS A 10 -0.17 -12.85 -15.86
CA HIS A 10 -1.33 -12.56 -15.02
C HIS A 10 -2.44 -11.76 -15.74
N VAL A 11 -2.13 -11.11 -16.88
CA VAL A 11 -3.05 -10.20 -17.58
C VAL A 11 -4.39 -10.85 -17.89
N LYS A 12 -4.37 -12.03 -18.52
CA LYS A 12 -5.60 -12.76 -18.86
C LYS A 12 -6.44 -13.11 -17.63
N PHE A 13 -5.78 -13.56 -16.57
CA PHE A 13 -6.45 -13.91 -15.31
C PHE A 13 -7.11 -12.68 -14.67
N ILE A 14 -6.39 -11.56 -14.58
CA ILE A 14 -6.90 -10.31 -14.00
C ILE A 14 -8.10 -9.80 -14.82
N LYS A 15 -8.07 -9.88 -16.15
CA LYS A 15 -9.22 -9.53 -16.99
C LYS A 15 -10.44 -10.41 -16.72
N ASN A 16 -10.24 -11.72 -16.53
CA ASN A 16 -11.33 -12.64 -16.20
C ASN A 16 -12.01 -12.29 -14.86
N LEU A 17 -11.26 -11.71 -13.92
CA LEU A 17 -11.80 -11.16 -12.68
C LEU A 17 -12.55 -9.83 -12.88
N SER A 18 -12.64 -9.30 -14.10
CA SER A 18 -13.21 -7.98 -14.43
C SER A 18 -12.42 -6.80 -13.84
N TYR A 19 -11.13 -6.98 -13.63
CA TYR A 19 -10.21 -5.93 -13.19
C TYR A 19 -9.33 -5.45 -14.35
N VAL A 20 -8.80 -4.23 -14.22
CA VAL A 20 -7.90 -3.63 -15.20
C VAL A 20 -6.46 -4.03 -14.88
N PRO A 21 -5.79 -4.83 -15.73
CA PRO A 21 -4.43 -5.27 -15.46
C PRO A 21 -3.43 -4.13 -15.61
N VAL A 22 -2.48 -4.07 -14.68
CA VAL A 22 -1.35 -3.14 -14.67
C VAL A 22 -0.07 -3.94 -14.49
N VAL A 23 0.81 -3.94 -15.49
CA VAL A 23 2.10 -4.64 -15.45
C VAL A 23 3.22 -3.65 -15.21
N LEU A 24 3.97 -3.83 -14.11
CA LEU A 24 5.10 -2.98 -13.74
C LEU A 24 6.43 -3.70 -13.94
N GLY A 25 7.51 -2.93 -13.83
CA GLY A 25 8.87 -3.47 -13.95
C GLY A 25 9.39 -3.48 -15.38
N GLU A 26 10.47 -4.23 -15.63
CA GLU A 26 11.21 -4.21 -16.91
C GLU A 26 10.67 -5.18 -17.98
N LYS A 27 9.74 -6.06 -17.61
CA LYS A 27 9.16 -7.04 -18.54
C LYS A 27 8.31 -6.36 -19.58
N ASN A 28 8.35 -6.88 -20.81
CA ASN A 28 7.50 -6.41 -21.89
C ASN A 28 6.04 -6.73 -21.57
N TYR A 29 5.18 -5.75 -21.75
CA TYR A 29 3.73 -5.92 -21.65
C TYR A 29 3.07 -5.62 -23.01
N THR A 30 1.93 -6.20 -23.21
CA THR A 30 1.11 -6.05 -24.44
C THR A 30 0.26 -4.79 -24.36
N ASP A 31 -0.28 -4.34 -25.48
CA ASP A 31 -1.25 -3.21 -25.54
C ASP A 31 -2.53 -3.47 -24.75
N ASP A 32 -2.69 -4.68 -24.25
CA ASP A 32 -3.86 -5.16 -23.50
C ASP A 32 -3.85 -4.82 -22.01
N CYS A 33 -2.84 -4.14 -21.50
CA CYS A 33 -2.72 -3.76 -20.09
C CYS A 33 -2.07 -2.39 -19.93
N PHE A 34 -2.29 -1.79 -18.76
CA PHE A 34 -1.55 -0.59 -18.39
C PHE A 34 -0.13 -0.92 -17.93
N GLY A 35 0.75 0.08 -18.02
CA GLY A 35 2.11 0.06 -17.49
C GLY A 35 2.47 1.45 -16.96
N ASP A 36 3.70 1.60 -16.47
CA ASP A 36 4.17 2.84 -15.86
C ASP A 36 5.36 3.47 -16.59
N ARG A 37 5.64 3.10 -17.87
CA ARG A 37 6.86 3.51 -18.58
C ARG A 37 6.68 4.63 -19.56
N ALA A 38 5.47 4.87 -20.06
CA ALA A 38 5.20 5.91 -21.05
C ALA A 38 5.11 7.31 -20.39
N GLY A 39 5.41 8.36 -21.14
CA GLY A 39 5.27 9.73 -20.65
C GLY A 39 6.12 10.07 -19.42
N GLU A 40 5.61 10.98 -18.59
CA GLU A 40 6.28 11.36 -17.33
C GLU A 40 6.17 10.22 -16.31
N ASN A 41 7.30 9.61 -15.94
CA ASN A 41 7.30 8.41 -15.11
C ASN A 41 8.52 8.28 -14.19
N ILE A 42 8.39 7.40 -13.20
CA ILE A 42 9.45 6.97 -12.28
C ILE A 42 9.63 5.44 -12.30
N SER A 43 9.34 4.79 -13.41
CA SER A 43 9.32 3.32 -13.55
C SER A 43 10.64 2.65 -13.16
N LYS A 44 11.79 3.28 -13.46
CA LYS A 44 13.13 2.83 -13.05
C LYS A 44 13.29 2.72 -11.53
N LYS A 45 12.44 3.39 -10.75
CA LYS A 45 12.44 3.34 -9.29
C LYS A 45 11.51 2.23 -8.74
N ASN A 46 10.91 1.38 -9.57
CA ASN A 46 9.96 0.35 -9.13
C ASN A 46 10.51 -0.56 -8.04
N LYS A 47 11.78 -0.96 -8.13
CA LYS A 47 12.47 -1.75 -7.11
C LYS A 47 12.34 -1.15 -5.70
N PHE A 48 12.26 0.18 -5.60
CA PHE A 48 12.26 0.94 -4.35
C PHE A 48 10.88 1.42 -3.93
N TYR A 49 10.06 1.85 -4.91
CA TYR A 49 8.75 2.45 -4.73
C TYR A 49 7.60 1.46 -4.81
N GLY A 50 7.84 0.29 -5.48
CA GLY A 50 6.80 -0.67 -5.73
C GLY A 50 5.68 -0.10 -6.58
N GLU A 51 4.45 -0.38 -6.19
CA GLU A 51 3.21 0.04 -6.84
C GLU A 51 3.07 1.56 -7.01
N TYR A 52 3.78 2.37 -6.23
CA TYR A 52 3.74 3.84 -6.35
C TYR A 52 4.33 4.36 -7.66
N THR A 53 5.08 3.56 -8.41
CA THR A 53 5.50 3.96 -9.76
C THR A 53 4.30 4.06 -10.71
N PHE A 54 3.30 3.16 -10.56
CA PHE A 54 2.05 3.27 -11.30
C PHE A 54 1.17 4.42 -10.81
N HIS A 55 1.07 4.63 -9.50
CA HIS A 55 0.34 5.78 -8.94
C HIS A 55 0.87 7.11 -9.47
N TYR A 56 2.20 7.24 -9.58
CA TYR A 56 2.84 8.42 -10.18
C TYR A 56 2.48 8.57 -11.65
N TRP A 57 2.63 7.47 -12.42
CA TRP A 57 2.32 7.46 -13.84
C TRP A 57 0.85 7.79 -14.11
N LEU A 58 -0.07 7.20 -13.37
CA LEU A 58 -1.50 7.45 -13.47
C LEU A 58 -1.82 8.93 -13.25
N TRP A 59 -1.25 9.51 -12.18
CA TRP A 59 -1.42 10.93 -11.86
C TRP A 59 -0.92 11.86 -12.95
N LYS A 60 0.24 11.56 -13.54
CA LYS A 60 0.89 12.44 -14.52
C LYS A 60 0.38 12.30 -15.94
N ASN A 61 -0.11 11.12 -16.33
CA ASN A 61 -0.39 10.83 -17.75
C ASN A 61 -1.83 10.44 -18.04
N TYR A 62 -2.59 9.96 -17.07
CA TYR A 62 -3.89 9.33 -17.35
C TYR A 62 -5.05 9.92 -16.54
N PHE A 63 -4.78 10.80 -15.62
CA PHE A 63 -5.75 11.30 -14.65
C PHE A 63 -6.95 12.00 -15.31
N ASP A 64 -6.72 12.74 -16.40
CA ASP A 64 -7.78 13.44 -17.13
C ASP A 64 -8.75 12.47 -17.83
N ASN A 65 -8.31 11.26 -18.13
CA ASN A 65 -9.14 10.22 -18.73
C ASN A 65 -10.01 9.47 -17.70
N LEU A 66 -9.82 9.70 -16.40
CA LEU A 66 -10.62 9.07 -15.37
C LEU A 66 -11.94 9.82 -15.19
N ASP A 67 -13.02 9.05 -15.08
CA ASP A 67 -14.35 9.59 -14.81
C ASP A 67 -14.43 10.12 -13.37
N GLU A 68 -14.82 11.38 -13.20
CA GLU A 68 -14.94 12.03 -11.90
C GLU A 68 -16.00 11.41 -10.99
N LYS A 69 -16.98 10.73 -11.57
CA LYS A 69 -18.10 10.13 -10.85
C LYS A 69 -17.87 8.68 -10.45
N LYS A 70 -16.75 8.10 -10.89
CA LYS A 70 -16.47 6.69 -10.64
C LYS A 70 -15.41 6.50 -9.55
N TRP A 71 -15.59 5.45 -8.79
CA TRP A 71 -14.60 4.98 -7.85
C TRP A 71 -13.32 4.50 -8.56
N ILE A 72 -12.18 4.98 -8.11
CA ILE A 72 -10.84 4.60 -8.59
C ILE A 72 -10.21 3.73 -7.53
N GLY A 73 -9.98 2.46 -7.83
CA GLY A 73 -9.46 1.52 -6.85
C GLY A 73 -8.22 0.78 -7.33
N PHE A 74 -7.39 0.38 -6.37
CA PHE A 74 -6.13 -0.32 -6.57
C PHE A 74 -6.08 -1.59 -5.76
N CYS A 75 -5.61 -2.67 -6.38
CA CYS A 75 -5.31 -3.93 -5.73
C CYS A 75 -4.04 -4.57 -6.32
N GLN A 76 -3.64 -5.70 -5.80
CA GLN A 76 -2.45 -6.43 -6.24
C GLN A 76 -2.84 -7.85 -6.62
N TYR A 77 -2.07 -8.50 -7.48
CA TYR A 77 -2.31 -9.86 -8.01
C TYR A 77 -2.44 -10.98 -6.96
N ARG A 78 -2.17 -10.70 -5.70
CA ARG A 78 -2.34 -11.61 -4.56
C ARG A 78 -3.32 -11.11 -3.51
N LYS A 79 -3.96 -9.98 -3.75
CA LYS A 79 -4.77 -9.29 -2.74
C LYS A 79 -5.95 -8.63 -3.41
N PHE A 80 -7.13 -9.05 -3.03
CA PHE A 80 -8.38 -8.67 -3.68
C PHE A 80 -9.36 -8.11 -2.66
N TRP A 81 -10.10 -7.08 -3.04
CA TRP A 81 -11.13 -6.49 -2.22
C TRP A 81 -12.34 -7.41 -2.09
N SER A 82 -12.93 -7.48 -0.90
CA SER A 82 -14.14 -8.25 -0.63
C SER A 82 -15.00 -7.55 0.44
N LEU A 83 -16.29 -7.85 0.43
CA LEU A 83 -17.18 -7.47 1.53
C LEU A 83 -17.20 -8.53 2.63
N GLU A 84 -16.74 -9.73 2.34
CA GLU A 84 -16.73 -10.87 3.26
C GLU A 84 -15.30 -11.21 3.71
N GLU A 85 -15.16 -11.61 4.97
CA GLU A 85 -13.92 -12.23 5.45
C GLU A 85 -13.93 -13.72 5.14
N ILE A 86 -12.93 -14.16 4.37
CA ILE A 86 -12.74 -15.57 4.05
C ILE A 86 -11.31 -15.95 4.42
N ARG A 87 -11.14 -17.06 5.10
CA ARG A 87 -9.80 -17.60 5.41
C ARG A 87 -9.13 -18.09 4.13
N SER A 88 -7.81 -17.88 4.04
CA SER A 88 -7.05 -18.28 2.85
C SER A 88 -7.18 -19.76 2.50
N GLU A 89 -7.33 -20.63 3.52
CA GLU A 89 -7.48 -22.07 3.37
C GLU A 89 -8.84 -22.47 2.75
N GLU A 90 -9.85 -21.60 2.87
CA GLU A 90 -11.20 -21.81 2.35
C GLU A 90 -11.42 -21.16 0.97
N LEU A 91 -10.42 -20.42 0.47
CA LEU A 91 -10.53 -19.61 -0.73
C LEU A 91 -10.09 -20.40 -1.96
N SER A 92 -11.04 -20.88 -2.75
CA SER A 92 -10.82 -21.43 -4.10
C SER A 92 -10.97 -20.35 -5.16
N LEU A 93 -10.50 -20.59 -6.40
CA LEU A 93 -10.68 -19.68 -7.53
C LEU A 93 -12.15 -19.31 -7.74
N LYS A 94 -13.04 -20.31 -7.79
CA LYS A 94 -14.49 -20.09 -7.96
C LYS A 94 -15.08 -19.23 -6.84
N LYS A 95 -14.61 -19.42 -5.61
CA LYS A 95 -15.06 -18.61 -4.47
C LYS A 95 -14.52 -17.19 -4.56
N LEU A 96 -13.26 -17.01 -4.97
CA LEU A 96 -12.67 -15.71 -5.25
C LEU A 96 -13.49 -14.94 -6.29
N GLU A 97 -13.75 -15.52 -7.46
CA GLU A 97 -14.50 -14.89 -8.56
C GLU A 97 -15.89 -14.39 -8.16
N ASN A 98 -16.53 -15.11 -7.23
CA ASN A 98 -17.86 -14.77 -6.73
C ASN A 98 -17.85 -13.75 -5.59
N THR A 99 -16.71 -13.58 -4.89
CA THR A 99 -16.66 -12.81 -3.64
C THR A 99 -15.90 -11.49 -3.78
N ILE A 100 -15.04 -11.37 -4.81
CA ILE A 100 -14.29 -10.12 -5.01
C ILE A 100 -15.20 -8.95 -5.33
N LEU A 101 -14.83 -7.79 -4.84
CA LEU A 101 -15.53 -6.53 -5.08
C LEU A 101 -15.32 -6.07 -6.53
N LYS A 102 -16.29 -6.30 -7.40
CA LYS A 102 -16.26 -5.83 -8.81
C LYS A 102 -16.76 -4.40 -8.93
N ASN A 103 -17.79 -4.04 -8.16
CA ASN A 103 -18.37 -2.70 -8.10
C ASN A 103 -18.51 -2.28 -6.64
N VAL A 104 -18.33 -1.00 -6.38
CA VAL A 104 -18.57 -0.44 -5.05
C VAL A 104 -20.09 -0.32 -4.85
N PRO A 105 -20.65 -0.84 -3.74
CA PRO A 105 -22.07 -0.72 -3.44
C PRO A 105 -22.52 0.75 -3.25
N ASP A 106 -23.73 1.08 -3.69
CA ASP A 106 -24.30 2.45 -3.58
C ASP A 106 -24.39 2.92 -2.11
N GLU A 107 -24.55 1.99 -1.16
CA GLU A 107 -24.55 2.30 0.28
C GLU A 107 -23.23 2.90 0.78
N PHE A 108 -22.14 2.75 0.01
CA PHE A 108 -20.83 3.32 0.30
C PHE A 108 -20.67 4.75 -0.23
N ASP A 109 -21.66 5.26 -0.95
CA ASP A 109 -21.61 6.61 -1.53
C ASP A 109 -21.47 7.74 -0.50
N LYS A 110 -21.78 7.47 0.74
CA LYS A 110 -21.57 8.39 1.89
C LYS A 110 -20.11 8.50 2.34
N TYR A 111 -19.20 7.66 1.80
CA TYR A 111 -17.77 7.68 2.09
C TYR A 111 -16.98 8.22 0.90
N ASP A 112 -15.81 8.75 1.18
CA ASP A 112 -14.88 9.26 0.18
C ASP A 112 -13.85 8.22 -0.23
N VAL A 113 -13.51 7.31 0.71
CA VAL A 113 -12.45 6.30 0.55
C VAL A 113 -12.83 4.99 1.23
N ILE A 114 -12.43 3.89 0.58
CA ILE A 114 -12.43 2.54 1.15
C ILE A 114 -11.00 2.12 1.40
N LEU A 115 -10.70 1.71 2.62
CA LEU A 115 -9.41 1.18 3.06
C LEU A 115 -9.51 -0.31 3.37
N GLY A 116 -8.39 -1.02 3.29
CA GLY A 116 -8.32 -2.40 3.80
C GLY A 116 -8.45 -2.44 5.31
N LYS A 117 -9.00 -3.51 5.89
CA LYS A 117 -9.03 -3.69 7.34
C LYS A 117 -7.64 -3.48 7.95
N PRO A 118 -7.54 -2.86 9.13
CA PRO A 118 -6.27 -2.50 9.71
C PRO A 118 -5.46 -3.73 10.13
N PHE A 119 -4.17 -3.62 9.97
CA PHE A 119 -3.21 -4.55 10.48
C PHE A 119 -2.80 -4.14 11.90
N TYR A 120 -3.08 -5.01 12.89
CA TYR A 120 -2.77 -4.77 14.31
C TYR A 120 -1.38 -5.30 14.67
N ILE A 121 -0.50 -4.42 15.13
CA ILE A 121 0.90 -4.72 15.47
C ILE A 121 0.99 -5.54 16.76
N ASN A 122 0.13 -5.24 17.73
CA ASN A 122 0.10 -5.88 19.04
C ASN A 122 -0.38 -7.34 19.02
N GLN A 123 -1.14 -7.76 18.00
CA GLN A 123 -1.71 -9.10 17.88
C GLN A 123 -0.75 -10.14 17.26
N ARG A 124 0.44 -9.72 16.76
CA ARG A 124 1.38 -10.67 16.16
C ARG A 124 2.17 -11.44 17.20
N ARG A 125 2.30 -12.74 16.93
CA ARG A 125 3.10 -13.68 17.75
C ARG A 125 4.50 -13.11 18.00
N THR A 126 4.82 -12.88 19.26
CA THR A 126 6.10 -12.38 19.80
C THR A 126 7.35 -13.04 19.21
N MET A 127 7.28 -14.31 18.80
CA MET A 127 8.41 -15.06 18.24
C MET A 127 9.00 -14.48 16.93
N LYS A 128 8.17 -13.92 16.02
CA LYS A 128 8.69 -13.27 14.79
C LYS A 128 9.34 -11.93 15.09
N PHE A 129 8.84 -11.22 16.10
CA PHE A 129 9.43 -9.98 16.58
C PHE A 129 10.77 -10.22 17.27
N LEU A 130 10.88 -11.26 18.10
CA LEU A 130 12.11 -11.65 18.78
C LEU A 130 13.24 -11.99 17.81
N LYS A 131 12.97 -12.73 16.74
CA LYS A 131 14.00 -13.12 15.75
C LYS A 131 14.55 -11.94 14.94
N LYS A 132 13.72 -10.95 14.59
CA LYS A 132 14.14 -9.81 13.75
C LYS A 132 14.57 -8.58 14.55
N GLY A 133 14.10 -8.42 15.77
CA GLY A 133 14.25 -7.23 16.58
C GLY A 133 15.04 -7.41 17.86
N PHE A 134 15.80 -8.47 18.00
CA PHE A 134 16.53 -8.78 19.24
C PHE A 134 17.37 -7.61 19.75
N LYS A 135 18.08 -6.91 18.86
CA LYS A 135 18.86 -5.71 19.22
C LYS A 135 18.00 -4.53 19.70
N LEU A 136 16.84 -4.33 19.07
CA LEU A 136 15.90 -3.25 19.47
C LEU A 136 15.21 -3.57 20.79
N ILE A 137 14.90 -4.84 21.02
CA ILE A 137 14.27 -5.31 22.25
C ILE A 137 15.24 -5.23 23.43
N ILE A 138 16.51 -5.57 23.23
CA ILE A 138 17.54 -5.40 24.26
C ILE A 138 17.73 -3.91 24.60
N SER A 139 17.75 -3.04 23.58
CA SER A 139 17.91 -1.59 23.82
C SER A 139 16.69 -0.95 24.48
N ASN A 140 15.51 -1.59 24.41
CA ASN A 140 14.30 -1.08 25.09
C ASN A 140 13.36 -2.24 25.48
N PRO A 141 13.61 -2.90 26.63
CA PRO A 141 12.83 -4.07 27.07
C PRO A 141 11.34 -3.75 27.37
N LYS A 142 10.95 -2.48 27.46
CA LYS A 142 9.53 -2.07 27.61
C LYS A 142 8.64 -2.62 26.49
N PHE A 143 9.19 -2.91 25.30
CA PHE A 143 8.44 -3.50 24.20
C PHE A 143 7.93 -4.93 24.48
N LEU A 144 8.54 -5.64 25.42
CA LEU A 144 8.07 -6.97 25.83
C LEU A 144 6.88 -6.89 26.77
N PHE A 145 6.85 -5.86 27.63
CA PHE A 145 5.93 -5.78 28.75
C PHE A 145 4.79 -4.78 28.55
N SER A 146 4.88 -3.89 27.55
CA SER A 146 3.87 -2.86 27.28
C SER A 146 3.33 -2.98 25.86
N GLU A 147 2.05 -3.33 25.72
CA GLU A 147 1.36 -3.34 24.44
C GLU A 147 1.35 -1.95 23.79
N LYS A 148 1.20 -0.89 24.58
CA LYS A 148 1.24 0.50 24.09
C LYS A 148 2.56 0.86 23.40
N SER A 149 3.66 0.21 23.78
CA SER A 149 4.97 0.42 23.15
C SER A 149 5.08 -0.22 21.74
N ARG A 150 4.17 -1.12 21.40
CA ARG A 150 4.12 -1.81 20.08
C ARG A 150 3.27 -1.00 19.10
N ASN A 151 3.72 0.20 18.81
CA ASN A 151 3.10 1.15 17.89
C ASN A 151 3.66 1.04 16.45
N ILE A 152 3.15 1.87 15.54
CA ILE A 152 3.58 1.91 14.14
C ILE A 152 5.07 2.23 14.00
N LYS A 153 5.58 3.21 14.78
CA LYS A 153 7.02 3.54 14.80
C LYS A 153 7.86 2.33 15.16
N PHE A 154 7.51 1.63 16.24
CA PHE A 154 8.22 0.42 16.66
C PHE A 154 8.25 -0.65 15.56
N HIS A 155 7.10 -0.90 14.92
CA HIS A 155 7.02 -1.86 13.83
C HIS A 155 7.90 -1.44 12.63
N PHE A 156 7.91 -0.15 12.30
CA PHE A 156 8.73 0.35 11.20
C PHE A 156 10.23 0.23 11.52
N ASP A 157 10.65 0.62 12.72
CA ASP A 157 12.04 0.51 13.17
C ASP A 157 12.56 -0.94 13.09
N LEU A 158 11.70 -1.88 13.46
CA LEU A 158 12.01 -3.31 13.42
C LEU A 158 12.22 -3.85 12.00
N MET A 159 11.46 -3.36 11.05
CA MET A 159 11.40 -3.91 9.69
C MET A 159 12.23 -3.11 8.68
N HIS A 160 12.40 -1.81 8.91
CA HIS A 160 12.91 -0.85 7.91
C HIS A 160 14.01 0.07 8.47
N GLY A 161 14.60 -0.29 9.60
CA GLY A 161 15.71 0.42 10.23
C GLY A 161 15.29 1.48 11.26
N LYS A 162 16.06 1.49 12.35
CA LYS A 162 15.80 2.34 13.51
C LYS A 162 15.77 3.83 13.12
N ASP A 163 14.75 4.51 13.61
CA ASP A 163 14.50 5.96 13.46
C ASP A 163 14.32 6.47 12.01
N ASN A 164 14.32 5.59 11.01
CA ASN A 164 14.14 6.00 9.62
C ASN A 164 12.76 6.64 9.36
N LEU A 165 11.70 6.12 10.00
CA LEU A 165 10.37 6.74 9.89
C LEU A 165 10.36 8.16 10.48
N ILE A 166 10.99 8.38 11.62
CA ILE A 166 11.06 9.72 12.23
C ILE A 166 11.87 10.68 11.36
N LYS A 167 13.04 10.24 10.84
CA LYS A 167 13.83 11.05 9.91
C LYS A 167 13.03 11.45 8.67
N ALA A 168 12.22 10.54 8.13
CA ALA A 168 11.34 10.83 7.00
C ALA A 168 10.23 11.83 7.39
N ILE A 169 9.63 11.69 8.57
CA ILE A 169 8.56 12.59 9.06
C ILE A 169 9.08 14.02 9.21
N GLU A 170 10.32 14.22 9.63
CA GLU A 170 10.89 15.57 9.76
C GLU A 170 10.98 16.35 8.44
N LEU A 171 10.84 15.66 7.29
CA LEU A 171 10.79 16.27 5.95
C LEU A 171 9.40 16.63 5.47
N LEU A 172 8.36 16.27 6.21
CA LEU A 172 6.99 16.68 5.90
C LEU A 172 6.79 18.18 6.13
N ASP A 173 5.82 18.73 5.43
CA ASP A 173 5.30 20.07 5.74
C ASP A 173 4.63 20.11 7.12
N ASP A 174 4.46 21.32 7.64
CA ASP A 174 3.92 21.53 9.00
C ASP A 174 2.48 21.02 9.15
N ASN A 175 1.71 20.99 8.06
CA ASN A 175 0.32 20.50 8.09
C ASN A 175 0.21 19.00 8.39
N ASN A 176 1.22 18.24 8.03
CA ASN A 176 1.23 16.78 8.16
C ASN A 176 2.22 16.28 9.20
N LYS A 177 3.31 17.01 9.47
CA LYS A 177 4.43 16.55 10.32
C LYS A 177 4.00 16.14 11.70
N LEU A 178 3.36 17.04 12.44
CA LEU A 178 3.00 16.81 13.84
C LEU A 178 1.94 15.70 13.96
N ASP A 179 0.91 15.76 13.13
CA ASP A 179 -0.18 14.79 13.17
C ASP A 179 0.28 13.39 12.78
N PHE A 180 1.13 13.28 11.74
CA PHE A 180 1.67 11.99 11.33
C PHE A 180 2.65 11.43 12.37
N LYS A 181 3.46 12.29 13.00
CA LYS A 181 4.32 11.89 14.13
C LYS A 181 3.50 11.33 15.28
N ASN A 182 2.42 12.01 15.64
CA ASN A 182 1.50 11.55 16.69
C ASN A 182 0.83 10.23 16.30
N PHE A 183 0.37 10.09 15.05
CA PHE A 183 -0.23 8.87 14.55
C PHE A 183 0.73 7.67 14.69
N VAL A 184 1.97 7.78 14.24
CA VAL A 184 2.90 6.64 14.26
C VAL A 184 3.39 6.27 15.66
N ILE A 185 3.36 7.21 16.60
CA ILE A 185 3.80 6.99 17.99
C ILE A 185 2.66 6.42 18.85
N ASN A 186 1.41 6.79 18.58
CA ASN A 186 0.28 6.43 19.43
C ASN A 186 -0.53 5.26 18.89
N GLU A 187 -0.64 5.14 17.55
CA GLU A 187 -1.47 4.09 16.96
C GLU A 187 -0.74 2.73 16.88
N GLN A 188 -1.52 1.67 17.12
CA GLN A 188 -1.06 0.28 17.09
C GLN A 188 -1.50 -0.47 15.83
N SER A 189 -2.14 0.22 14.90
CA SER A 189 -2.61 -0.35 13.63
C SER A 189 -2.51 0.65 12.49
N PHE A 190 -2.42 0.12 11.28
CA PHE A 190 -2.48 0.89 10.03
C PHE A 190 -3.10 0.04 8.93
N ASN A 191 -3.62 0.68 7.87
CA ASN A 191 -4.19 -0.01 6.73
C ASN A 191 -3.06 -0.43 5.77
N PRO A 192 -2.84 -1.75 5.56
CA PRO A 192 -1.66 -2.25 4.87
C PRO A 192 -1.81 -2.26 3.35
N HIS A 193 -0.70 -2.58 2.67
CA HIS A 193 -0.62 -2.98 1.26
C HIS A 193 -0.69 -1.85 0.24
N ASN A 194 -0.71 -0.59 0.63
CA ASN A 194 -0.88 0.55 -0.29
C ASN A 194 -2.14 0.41 -1.18
N MET A 195 -3.18 -0.22 -0.63
CA MET A 195 -4.44 -0.46 -1.32
C MET A 195 -5.52 0.47 -0.78
N PHE A 196 -6.21 1.13 -1.69
CA PHE A 196 -7.37 1.97 -1.40
C PHE A 196 -8.30 2.06 -2.61
N ILE A 197 -9.54 2.46 -2.38
CA ILE A 197 -10.49 2.83 -3.43
C ILE A 197 -11.00 4.23 -3.09
N CYS A 198 -10.79 5.19 -3.99
CA CYS A 198 -11.12 6.60 -3.78
C CYS A 198 -12.21 7.04 -4.75
N LYS A 199 -13.24 7.75 -4.24
CA LYS A 199 -14.35 8.25 -5.02
C LYS A 199 -14.02 9.57 -5.75
N SER A 200 -13.18 10.42 -5.16
CA SER A 200 -12.91 11.76 -5.62
C SER A 200 -11.55 11.90 -6.29
N LYS A 201 -11.54 12.32 -7.57
CA LYS A 201 -10.30 12.71 -8.26
C LYS A 201 -9.58 13.84 -7.52
N SER A 202 -10.28 14.85 -7.05
CA SER A 202 -9.69 15.98 -6.35
C SER A 202 -9.03 15.57 -5.03
N LEU A 203 -9.62 14.62 -4.29
CA LEU A 203 -9.03 14.05 -3.09
C LEU A 203 -7.76 13.28 -3.43
N LEU A 204 -7.79 12.48 -4.51
CA LEU A 204 -6.66 11.67 -4.96
C LEU A 204 -5.50 12.55 -5.49
N ILE A 205 -5.79 13.67 -6.17
CA ILE A 205 -4.79 14.66 -6.58
C ILE A 205 -4.05 15.21 -5.35
N ARG A 206 -4.79 15.65 -4.33
CA ARG A 206 -4.18 16.19 -3.09
C ARG A 206 -3.30 15.15 -2.42
N TYR A 207 -3.78 13.91 -2.34
CA TYR A 207 -2.99 12.80 -1.80
C TYR A 207 -1.68 12.61 -2.58
N TYR A 208 -1.74 12.57 -3.92
CA TYR A 208 -0.56 12.40 -4.75
C TYR A 208 0.41 13.58 -4.66
N GLN A 209 -0.10 14.81 -4.56
CA GLN A 209 0.75 15.99 -4.34
C GLN A 209 1.53 15.87 -3.03
N ASP A 210 0.87 15.50 -1.94
CA ASP A 210 1.50 15.39 -0.64
C ASP A 210 2.49 14.23 -0.59
N ILE A 211 2.07 13.03 -1.02
CA ILE A 211 2.90 11.82 -0.91
C ILE A 211 4.15 11.90 -1.79
N PHE A 212 4.03 12.33 -3.06
CA PHE A 212 5.18 12.36 -3.96
C PHE A 212 6.15 13.51 -3.64
N LYS A 213 5.66 14.66 -3.17
CA LYS A 213 6.50 15.73 -2.63
C LYS A 213 7.34 15.23 -1.46
N TRP A 214 6.71 14.52 -0.53
CA TRP A 214 7.39 13.96 0.64
C TRP A 214 8.38 12.86 0.27
N LEU A 215 7.98 11.87 -0.54
CA LEU A 215 8.88 10.79 -0.96
C LEU A 215 10.09 11.30 -1.73
N ASN A 216 9.92 12.31 -2.59
CA ASN A 216 11.04 12.98 -3.27
C ASN A 216 12.01 13.66 -2.28
N SER A 217 11.49 14.22 -1.19
CA SER A 217 12.33 14.74 -0.11
C SER A 217 13.07 13.63 0.64
N CYS A 218 12.43 12.47 0.84
CA CYS A 218 13.04 11.30 1.46
C CYS A 218 14.21 10.73 0.62
N GLU A 219 14.15 10.83 -0.72
CA GLU A 219 15.25 10.40 -1.59
C GLU A 219 16.56 11.13 -1.28
N LYS A 220 16.49 12.39 -0.85
CA LYS A 220 17.68 13.19 -0.50
C LYS A 220 18.42 12.66 0.73
N ILE A 221 17.72 11.92 1.61
CA ILE A 221 18.33 11.37 2.83
C ILE A 221 18.67 9.88 2.67
N PHE A 222 17.78 9.10 2.05
CA PHE A 222 17.99 7.64 1.97
C PHE A 222 18.73 7.22 0.71
N GLY A 223 18.60 7.97 -0.40
CA GLY A 223 19.17 7.60 -1.70
C GLY A 223 18.68 6.25 -2.19
N PHE A 224 19.47 5.59 -3.04
CA PHE A 224 19.14 4.28 -3.62
C PHE A 224 20.28 3.26 -3.49
N GLU A 225 21.53 3.73 -3.36
CA GLU A 225 22.71 2.88 -3.49
C GLU A 225 23.00 2.00 -2.27
N ASN A 226 22.68 2.49 -1.07
CA ASN A 226 23.02 1.82 0.19
C ASN A 226 21.85 1.07 0.83
N LEU A 227 20.74 0.88 0.11
CA LEU A 227 19.55 0.22 0.60
C LEU A 227 19.71 -1.30 0.47
N LYS A 228 20.10 -1.98 1.56
CA LYS A 228 20.35 -3.43 1.58
C LYS A 228 19.22 -4.20 2.27
N GLY A 229 18.84 -5.33 1.68
CA GLY A 229 17.76 -6.19 2.16
C GLY A 229 16.37 -5.64 1.86
N TYR A 230 15.38 -6.53 1.79
CA TYR A 230 14.02 -6.22 1.32
C TYR A 230 13.38 -5.01 2.01
N GLY A 231 13.48 -4.95 3.35
CA GLY A 231 12.86 -3.88 4.13
C GLY A 231 13.44 -2.48 3.85
N MET A 232 14.75 -2.41 3.59
CA MET A 232 15.41 -1.14 3.26
C MET A 232 15.28 -0.82 1.77
N THR A 233 15.46 -1.79 0.89
CA THR A 233 15.34 -1.56 -0.56
C THR A 233 13.98 -0.96 -0.92
N ARG A 234 12.90 -1.40 -0.28
CA ARG A 234 11.54 -0.90 -0.52
C ARG A 234 11.07 0.16 0.48
N ILE A 235 12.00 0.91 1.08
CA ILE A 235 11.69 1.86 2.14
C ILE A 235 10.64 2.90 1.71
N TYR A 236 10.68 3.40 0.47
CA TYR A 236 9.72 4.39 -0.04
C TYR A 236 8.29 3.82 -0.11
N GLY A 237 8.13 2.57 -0.57
CA GLY A 237 6.83 1.90 -0.56
C GLY A 237 6.30 1.68 0.86
N PHE A 238 7.17 1.38 1.83
CA PHE A 238 6.77 1.21 3.23
C PHE A 238 6.50 2.53 3.95
N LEU A 239 7.21 3.60 3.62
CA LEU A 239 6.88 4.96 4.08
C LEU A 239 5.50 5.37 3.56
N ALA A 240 5.28 5.16 2.27
CA ALA A 240 4.00 5.47 1.61
C ALA A 240 2.83 4.71 2.26
N GLU A 241 3.00 3.44 2.61
CA GLU A 241 1.96 2.62 3.25
C GLU A 241 1.51 3.22 4.60
N ARG A 242 2.44 3.73 5.42
CA ARG A 242 2.09 4.38 6.70
C ARG A 242 1.44 5.73 6.48
N PHE A 243 1.95 6.49 5.52
CA PHE A 243 1.39 7.80 5.20
C PHE A 243 0.00 7.69 4.59
N MET A 244 -0.25 6.75 3.68
CA MET A 244 -1.55 6.48 3.09
C MET A 244 -2.63 6.26 4.17
N SER A 245 -2.35 5.36 5.11
CA SER A 245 -3.28 5.07 6.21
C SER A 245 -3.61 6.33 7.04
N TYR A 246 -2.59 7.08 7.43
CA TYR A 246 -2.76 8.35 8.15
C TYR A 246 -3.52 9.39 7.33
N TRP A 247 -3.06 9.62 6.08
CA TRP A 247 -3.54 10.73 5.26
C TRP A 247 -5.03 10.60 4.93
N PHE A 248 -5.47 9.43 4.52
CA PHE A 248 -6.88 9.21 4.23
C PHE A 248 -7.75 9.28 5.49
N LYS A 249 -7.30 8.74 6.63
CA LYS A 249 -8.03 8.85 7.90
C LYS A 249 -8.19 10.30 8.37
N LYS A 250 -7.20 11.15 8.11
CA LYS A 250 -7.26 12.59 8.43
C LYS A 250 -8.16 13.38 7.47
N ASN A 251 -8.11 13.09 6.17
CA ASN A 251 -8.62 13.97 5.13
C ASN A 251 -9.92 13.51 4.46
N SER A 252 -10.48 12.37 4.87
CA SER A 252 -11.65 11.79 4.22
C SER A 252 -12.55 11.03 5.18
N LYS A 253 -13.82 10.87 4.77
CA LYS A 253 -14.74 9.93 5.42
C LYS A 253 -14.51 8.55 4.83
N PHE A 254 -14.04 7.62 5.63
CA PHE A 254 -13.62 6.30 5.17
C PHE A 254 -14.44 5.16 5.75
N ILE A 255 -14.39 4.01 5.07
CA ILE A 255 -14.84 2.70 5.55
C ILE A 255 -13.71 1.68 5.35
N GLU A 256 -13.66 0.68 6.20
CA GLU A 256 -12.68 -0.41 6.12
C GLU A 256 -13.36 -1.73 5.76
N ILE A 257 -12.86 -2.39 4.70
CA ILE A 257 -13.38 -3.69 4.24
C ILE A 257 -12.27 -4.75 4.15
N PRO A 258 -12.63 -6.04 4.14
CA PRO A 258 -11.66 -7.12 4.03
C PRO A 258 -10.84 -7.11 2.73
N ILE A 259 -9.60 -7.62 2.83
CA ILE A 259 -8.74 -7.96 1.70
C ILE A 259 -8.51 -9.48 1.74
N LEU A 260 -8.88 -10.16 0.68
CA LEU A 260 -8.62 -11.60 0.50
C LEU A 260 -7.21 -11.81 -0.06
N PHE A 261 -6.54 -12.83 0.45
CA PHE A 261 -5.22 -13.26 -0.04
C PHE A 261 -5.36 -14.52 -0.89
N TYR A 262 -5.08 -14.39 -2.18
CA TYR A 262 -5.11 -15.50 -3.13
C TYR A 262 -3.97 -15.36 -4.13
N ASP A 263 -3.04 -16.30 -4.15
CA ASP A 263 -1.91 -16.24 -5.07
C ASP A 263 -2.29 -16.83 -6.42
N ILE A 264 -2.49 -15.96 -7.42
CA ILE A 264 -2.88 -16.38 -8.76
C ILE A 264 -1.80 -17.21 -9.49
N ASN A 265 -0.56 -17.23 -9.01
CA ASN A 265 0.47 -18.13 -9.56
C ASN A 265 0.10 -19.61 -9.39
N ASN A 266 -0.69 -19.95 -8.36
CA ASN A 266 -1.15 -21.32 -8.14
C ASN A 266 -2.05 -21.84 -9.29
N GLU A 267 -2.69 -20.94 -10.05
CA GLU A 267 -3.57 -21.29 -11.15
C GLU A 267 -2.82 -21.35 -12.50
N LEU A 268 -1.63 -20.76 -12.57
CA LEU A 268 -0.87 -20.66 -13.82
C LEU A 268 0.15 -21.78 -14.00
N GLY A 269 0.24 -22.71 -13.04
CA GLY A 269 1.10 -23.89 -13.15
C GLY A 269 2.60 -23.60 -13.06
N ASN A 270 2.99 -22.51 -12.40
CA ASN A 270 4.38 -22.11 -12.16
C ASN A 270 4.85 -22.49 -10.75
#